data_2cb91bc581286fdec7a33224b05de4ed
#
_entry.id   2cb91bc581286fdec7a33224b05de4ed
#
_cell.length_a   1.000
_cell.length_b   1.000
_cell.length_c   1.000
_cell.angle_alpha   90.00
_cell.angle_beta   90.00
_cell.angle_gamma   90.00
#
_symmetry.space_group_name_H-M   'P 1'
#
loop_
_entity.id
_entity.type
_entity.pdbx_description
1 polymer ?
#
loop_
_entity_poly.entity_id
_entity_poly.type
_entity_poly.pdbx_seq_one_letter_code
_entity_poly.pdbx_strand_id
1 'polypeptide(L)'
;NVDGGPSQYNPMLDVYQATNETRYYSVMFNSYGEIDFGKIWSPVEGLKWRTNLGTQYRNSRYGSYYGNDFSNPLKHSAYAANTAFNQQGQNLSWTLENLIYYNKIFKNIHSVGLTLMQSAEYSRAEGLEVRAYNCTFPTALWYSVGNSDLTMDSPGSSFSEQKRASDMA
;
A
#
# COMPACT_ATOMS: atom_id res chain seq x y z
N ASN A 1 -49.06 24.01 14.23
CA ASN A 1 -48.21 24.29 13.07
C ASN A 1 -46.80 24.54 13.59
N VAL A 2 -45.98 23.53 13.59
CA VAL A 2 -44.54 23.71 13.80
C VAL A 2 -43.95 23.81 12.40
N ASP A 3 -43.65 25.02 11.98
CA ASP A 3 -42.90 25.29 10.77
C ASP A 3 -41.59 24.54 10.90
N GLY A 4 -41.42 23.53 10.06
CA GLY A 4 -40.17 22.84 9.87
C GLY A 4 -39.16 23.76 9.18
N GLY A 5 -38.65 24.74 9.91
CA GLY A 5 -37.48 25.47 9.50
C GLY A 5 -36.31 24.48 9.30
N PRO A 6 -35.36 24.75 8.41
CA PRO A 6 -34.22 23.91 8.23
C PRO A 6 -33.57 23.71 9.60
N SER A 7 -33.43 22.45 10.02
CA SER A 7 -32.76 22.12 11.28
C SER A 7 -31.42 22.84 11.29
N GLN A 8 -31.24 23.77 12.23
CA GLN A 8 -30.00 24.54 12.32
C GLN A 8 -28.87 23.56 12.65
N TYR A 9 -28.11 23.29 11.65
CA TYR A 9 -26.92 22.47 11.72
C TYR A 9 -25.85 23.17 12.57
N ASN A 10 -25.40 22.53 13.62
CA ASN A 10 -24.32 23.05 14.43
C ASN A 10 -23.01 22.37 14.01
N PRO A 11 -22.15 23.00 13.18
CA PRO A 11 -20.92 22.40 12.69
C PRO A 11 -19.91 22.09 13.80
N MET A 12 -20.03 22.72 14.96
CA MET A 12 -19.16 22.43 16.11
C MET A 12 -19.42 21.04 16.69
N LEU A 13 -20.65 20.53 16.63
CA LEU A 13 -20.94 19.16 17.08
C LEU A 13 -20.21 18.14 16.22
N ASP A 14 -20.09 18.36 14.94
CA ASP A 14 -19.42 17.43 14.04
C ASP A 14 -17.92 17.35 14.30
N VAL A 15 -17.31 18.45 14.70
CA VAL A 15 -15.86 18.44 15.07
C VAL A 15 -15.60 17.52 16.27
N TYR A 16 -16.53 17.47 17.23
CA TYR A 16 -16.41 16.60 18.41
C TYR A 16 -16.87 15.16 18.14
N GLN A 17 -17.75 14.96 17.18
CA GLN A 17 -18.36 13.66 16.89
C GLN A 17 -17.64 12.88 15.77
N ALA A 18 -16.72 13.52 15.07
CA ALA A 18 -15.93 12.87 14.01
C ALA A 18 -14.48 12.67 14.45
N THR A 19 -14.01 11.44 14.34
CA THR A 19 -12.59 11.10 14.56
C THR A 19 -12.07 10.33 13.37
N ASN A 20 -10.98 10.82 12.78
CA ASN A 20 -10.33 10.16 11.64
C ASN A 20 -8.84 9.99 11.93
N GLU A 21 -8.30 8.85 11.58
CA GLU A 21 -6.87 8.57 11.70
C GLU A 21 -6.37 7.86 10.44
N THR A 22 -5.25 8.35 9.92
CA THR A 22 -4.53 7.66 8.85
C THR A 22 -3.13 7.35 9.34
N ARG A 23 -2.73 6.09 9.24
CA ARG A 23 -1.36 5.62 9.50
C ARG A 23 -0.79 5.04 8.21
N TYR A 24 0.42 5.44 7.92
CA TYR A 24 1.14 4.97 6.74
C TYR A 24 2.56 4.61 7.12
N TYR A 25 2.96 3.40 6.75
CA TYR A 25 4.32 2.90 6.93
C TYR A 25 4.86 2.46 5.58
N SER A 26 6.06 2.89 5.26
CA SER A 26 6.78 2.46 4.07
C SER A 26 8.21 2.10 4.44
N VAL A 27 8.62 0.91 4.05
CA VAL A 27 10.00 0.45 4.18
C VAL A 27 10.52 0.14 2.79
N MET A 28 11.67 0.70 2.45
CA MET A 28 12.37 0.43 1.20
C MET A 28 13.76 -0.11 1.51
N PHE A 29 14.13 -1.15 0.80
CA PHE A 29 15.46 -1.73 0.87
C PHE A 29 16.00 -1.90 -0.55
N ASN A 30 17.17 -1.32 -0.80
CA ASN A 30 17.87 -1.46 -2.05
C ASN A 30 19.28 -1.99 -1.77
N SER A 31 19.69 -2.98 -2.54
CA SER A 31 21.02 -3.55 -2.46
C SER A 31 21.53 -3.91 -3.85
N TYR A 32 22.82 -4.01 -3.99
CA TYR A 32 23.43 -4.54 -5.18
C TYR A 32 24.67 -5.37 -4.83
N GLY A 33 24.98 -6.33 -5.69
CA GLY A 33 26.23 -7.08 -5.67
C GLY A 33 26.87 -7.02 -7.05
N GLU A 34 28.19 -6.89 -7.09
CA GLU A 34 28.96 -6.89 -8.35
C GLU A 34 30.15 -7.83 -8.24
N ILE A 35 30.33 -8.64 -9.25
CA ILE A 35 31.50 -9.55 -9.40
C ILE A 35 32.22 -9.18 -10.68
N ASP A 36 33.49 -8.86 -10.56
CA ASP A 36 34.41 -8.68 -11.70
C ASP A 36 35.16 -9.97 -11.94
N PHE A 37 34.69 -10.74 -12.91
CA PHE A 37 35.31 -12.04 -13.26
C PHE A 37 36.71 -11.89 -13.83
N GLY A 38 37.00 -10.78 -14.50
CA GLY A 38 38.33 -10.51 -15.03
C GLY A 38 39.43 -10.38 -13.97
N LYS A 39 39.03 -9.96 -12.74
CA LYS A 39 39.94 -9.93 -11.59
C LYS A 39 40.19 -11.31 -10.99
N ILE A 40 39.30 -12.26 -11.21
CA ILE A 40 39.38 -13.62 -10.68
C ILE A 40 40.10 -14.53 -11.70
N TRP A 41 39.79 -14.34 -12.97
CA TRP A 41 40.31 -15.19 -14.06
C TRP A 41 40.63 -14.36 -15.31
N SER A 42 41.91 -14.23 -15.60
CA SER A 42 42.42 -13.38 -16.67
C SER A 42 41.84 -13.61 -18.08
N PRO A 43 41.48 -14.85 -18.53
CA PRO A 43 40.87 -15.04 -19.85
C PRO A 43 39.55 -14.35 -20.07
N VAL A 44 38.79 -14.05 -19.00
CA VAL A 44 37.47 -13.34 -19.05
C VAL A 44 37.58 -11.88 -18.63
N GLU A 45 38.73 -11.28 -18.84
CA GLU A 45 38.97 -9.87 -18.60
C GLU A 45 37.91 -9.02 -19.32
N GLY A 46 37.31 -8.05 -18.58
CA GLY A 46 36.25 -7.20 -19.06
C GLY A 46 34.83 -7.73 -18.80
N LEU A 47 34.70 -8.95 -18.26
CA LEU A 47 33.39 -9.51 -17.88
C LEU A 47 33.05 -9.16 -16.43
N LYS A 48 31.91 -8.53 -16.25
CA LYS A 48 31.33 -8.20 -14.94
C LYS A 48 29.89 -8.66 -14.88
N TRP A 49 29.49 -9.12 -13.71
CA TRP A 49 28.09 -9.38 -13.38
C TRP A 49 27.66 -8.50 -12.22
N ARG A 50 26.51 -7.87 -12.36
CA ARG A 50 25.90 -7.07 -11.30
C ARG A 50 24.47 -7.52 -11.11
N THR A 51 24.07 -7.69 -9.85
CA THR A 51 22.67 -7.89 -9.48
C THR A 51 22.21 -6.74 -8.61
N ASN A 52 21.04 -6.20 -8.91
CA ASN A 52 20.36 -5.18 -8.11
C ASN A 52 19.08 -5.79 -7.54
N LEU A 53 18.84 -5.58 -6.27
CA LEU A 53 17.58 -5.96 -5.60
C LEU A 53 16.98 -4.73 -4.96
N GLY A 54 15.78 -4.36 -5.42
CA GLY A 54 14.92 -3.36 -4.81
C GLY A 54 13.72 -4.03 -4.16
N THR A 55 13.40 -3.68 -2.93
CA THR A 55 12.22 -4.18 -2.23
C THR A 55 11.50 -3.02 -1.57
N GLN A 56 10.18 -2.99 -1.68
CA GLN A 56 9.34 -2.01 -1.01
C GLN A 56 8.16 -2.71 -0.34
N TYR A 57 7.98 -2.43 0.93
CA TYR A 57 6.78 -2.79 1.68
C TYR A 57 6.07 -1.53 2.13
N ARG A 58 4.77 -1.46 1.87
CA ARG A 58 3.88 -0.38 2.30
C ARG A 58 2.73 -0.97 3.09
N ASN A 59 2.41 -0.33 4.19
CA ASN A 59 1.22 -0.63 4.97
C ASN A 59 0.47 0.67 5.24
N SER A 60 -0.82 0.68 4.99
CA SER A 60 -1.71 1.80 5.26
C SER A 60 -2.88 1.34 6.11
N ARG A 61 -3.28 2.19 7.02
CA ARG A 61 -4.48 2.01 7.81
C ARG A 61 -5.24 3.32 7.87
N TYR A 62 -6.50 3.27 7.54
CA TYR A 62 -7.44 4.37 7.71
C TYR A 62 -8.55 3.94 8.65
N GLY A 63 -8.84 4.75 9.65
CA GLY A 63 -9.96 4.58 10.56
C GLY A 63 -10.78 5.86 10.63
N SER A 64 -12.10 5.74 10.64
CA SER A 64 -13.00 6.84 10.93
C SER A 64 -14.12 6.40 11.84
N TYR A 65 -14.55 7.30 12.70
CA TYR A 65 -15.67 7.12 13.59
C TYR A 65 -16.53 8.38 13.57
N TYR A 66 -17.85 8.18 13.47
CA TYR A 66 -18.85 9.24 13.52
C TYR A 66 -19.83 8.92 14.64
N GLY A 67 -19.94 9.83 15.58
CA GLY A 67 -20.81 9.67 16.76
C GLY A 67 -22.29 9.82 16.46
N ASN A 68 -23.10 9.64 17.50
CA ASN A 68 -24.57 9.62 17.38
C ASN A 68 -25.17 10.94 16.83
N ASP A 69 -24.60 12.05 17.26
CA ASP A 69 -25.10 13.40 16.92
C ASP A 69 -24.43 13.98 15.68
N PHE A 70 -23.64 13.18 14.98
CA PHE A 70 -23.04 13.59 13.73
C PHE A 70 -24.09 13.76 12.65
N SER A 71 -24.24 14.94 12.12
CA SER A 71 -25.35 15.32 11.24
C SER A 71 -25.04 15.34 9.75
N ASN A 72 -23.77 15.13 9.40
CA ASN A 72 -23.33 15.16 8.01
C ASN A 72 -23.82 13.91 7.23
N PRO A 73 -24.17 14.03 5.92
CA PRO A 73 -24.55 12.91 5.04
C PRO A 73 -23.49 11.83 4.88
N LEU A 74 -22.26 12.01 5.38
CA LEU A 74 -21.25 10.97 5.54
C LEU A 74 -21.65 9.90 6.57
N LYS A 75 -22.62 10.15 7.42
CA LYS A 75 -23.31 9.14 8.22
C LYS A 75 -24.08 8.23 7.28
N HIS A 76 -23.60 7.04 7.10
CA HIS A 76 -23.96 6.16 5.98
C HIS A 76 -25.40 5.64 6.04
N SER A 77 -26.07 5.75 7.15
CA SER A 77 -27.47 5.36 7.31
C SER A 77 -28.22 6.33 8.23
N ALA A 78 -29.40 6.76 7.81
CA ALA A 78 -30.28 7.55 8.63
C ALA A 78 -30.73 6.84 9.91
N TYR A 79 -30.58 5.53 9.99
CA TYR A 79 -30.98 4.70 11.12
C TYR A 79 -29.82 4.34 12.06
N ALA A 80 -28.59 4.61 11.65
CA ALA A 80 -27.43 4.30 12.48
C ALA A 80 -27.21 5.42 13.52
N ALA A 81 -27.12 5.03 14.79
CA ALA A 81 -26.78 5.96 15.85
C ALA A 81 -25.32 6.44 15.71
N ASN A 82 -24.41 5.54 15.42
CA ASN A 82 -22.99 5.85 15.14
C ASN A 82 -22.43 4.91 14.05
N THR A 83 -21.31 5.29 13.49
CA THR A 83 -20.68 4.54 12.40
C THR A 83 -19.18 4.49 12.60
N ALA A 84 -18.60 3.31 12.49
CA ALA A 84 -17.15 3.09 12.47
C ALA A 84 -16.71 2.49 11.12
N PHE A 85 -15.58 2.92 10.63
CA PHE A 85 -14.97 2.43 9.40
C PHE A 85 -13.50 2.11 9.65
N ASN A 86 -13.06 0.95 9.20
CA ASN A 86 -11.66 0.54 9.28
C ASN A 86 -11.24 -0.04 7.94
N GLN A 87 -10.22 0.55 7.35
CA GLN A 87 -9.61 0.10 6.12
C GLN A 87 -8.13 -0.18 6.35
N GLN A 88 -7.68 -1.33 5.90
CA GLN A 88 -6.26 -1.71 5.92
C GLN A 88 -5.82 -2.08 4.52
N GLY A 89 -4.63 -1.65 4.15
CA GLY A 89 -4.01 -1.99 2.88
C GLY A 89 -2.54 -2.31 3.06
N GLN A 90 -2.06 -3.31 2.36
CA GLN A 90 -0.64 -3.63 2.31
C GLN A 90 -0.21 -3.91 0.87
N ASN A 91 0.99 -3.46 0.56
CA ASN A 91 1.60 -3.67 -0.74
C ASN A 91 3.05 -4.12 -0.52
N LEU A 92 3.40 -5.23 -1.14
CA LEU A 92 4.77 -5.72 -1.24
C LEU A 92 5.19 -5.74 -2.69
N SER A 93 6.28 -5.08 -3.02
CA SER A 93 6.88 -5.15 -4.34
C SER A 93 8.37 -5.39 -4.25
N TRP A 94 8.91 -6.11 -5.22
CA TRP A 94 10.34 -6.24 -5.40
C TRP A 94 10.70 -6.31 -6.89
N THR A 95 11.88 -5.82 -7.18
CA THR A 95 12.50 -5.86 -8.50
C THR A 95 13.89 -6.46 -8.36
N LEU A 96 14.19 -7.44 -9.16
CA LEU A 96 15.50 -8.07 -9.28
C LEU A 96 16.02 -7.85 -10.69
N GLU A 97 17.19 -7.23 -10.81
CA GLU A 97 17.85 -7.00 -12.09
C GLU A 97 19.21 -7.69 -12.08
N ASN A 98 19.48 -8.46 -13.11
CA ASN A 98 20.78 -9.04 -13.37
C ASN A 98 21.35 -8.42 -14.63
N LEU A 99 22.57 -7.89 -14.54
CA LEU A 99 23.27 -7.25 -15.63
C LEU A 99 24.61 -7.95 -15.84
N ILE A 100 24.89 -8.26 -17.08
CA ILE A 100 26.18 -8.78 -17.51
C ILE A 100 26.79 -7.75 -18.44
N TYR A 101 27.96 -7.27 -18.06
CA TYR A 101 28.75 -6.32 -18.85
C TYR A 101 29.98 -7.04 -19.38
N TYR A 102 30.24 -6.89 -20.65
CA TYR A 102 31.49 -7.31 -21.27
C TYR A 102 32.09 -6.15 -22.04
N ASN A 103 33.26 -5.69 -21.62
CA ASN A 103 33.98 -4.59 -22.26
C ASN A 103 35.40 -5.01 -22.49
N LYS A 104 35.85 -5.11 -23.75
CA LYS A 104 37.23 -5.49 -24.08
C LYS A 104 37.75 -4.71 -25.28
N ILE A 105 39.01 -4.33 -25.19
CA ILE A 105 39.76 -3.72 -26.29
C ILE A 105 40.68 -4.78 -26.91
N PHE A 106 40.48 -5.10 -28.16
CA PHE A 106 41.25 -6.04 -28.91
C PHE A 106 42.34 -5.32 -29.72
N LYS A 107 43.58 -5.77 -29.57
CA LYS A 107 44.74 -5.25 -30.31
C LYS A 107 44.89 -3.71 -30.25
N ASN A 108 44.42 -3.06 -29.17
CA ASN A 108 44.41 -1.62 -28.98
C ASN A 108 43.69 -0.79 -30.08
N ILE A 109 42.92 -1.46 -30.93
CA ILE A 109 42.22 -0.82 -32.07
C ILE A 109 40.71 -1.02 -31.98
N HIS A 110 40.25 -2.19 -31.57
CA HIS A 110 38.83 -2.52 -31.58
C HIS A 110 38.28 -2.55 -30.15
N SER A 111 37.36 -1.69 -29.85
CA SER A 111 36.60 -1.69 -28.59
C SER A 111 35.27 -2.38 -28.78
N VAL A 112 34.99 -3.39 -28.00
CA VAL A 112 33.72 -4.12 -27.99
C VAL A 112 33.08 -3.95 -26.60
N GLY A 113 31.84 -3.45 -26.57
CA GLY A 113 31.01 -3.35 -25.38
C GLY A 113 29.71 -4.10 -25.61
N LEU A 114 29.35 -4.98 -24.67
CA LEU A 114 28.07 -5.69 -24.65
C LEU A 114 27.49 -5.57 -23.26
N THR A 115 26.18 -5.30 -23.20
CA THR A 115 25.41 -5.34 -21.96
C THR A 115 24.20 -6.22 -22.19
N LEU A 116 24.02 -7.21 -21.33
CA LEU A 116 22.82 -8.02 -21.27
C LEU A 116 22.13 -7.74 -19.94
N MET A 117 20.82 -7.57 -19.98
CA MET A 117 19.99 -7.31 -18.79
C MET A 117 18.85 -8.32 -18.74
N GLN A 118 18.60 -8.84 -17.56
CA GLN A 118 17.41 -9.59 -17.21
C GLN A 118 16.78 -8.95 -15.99
N SER A 119 15.49 -8.66 -16.06
CA SER A 119 14.72 -8.15 -14.93
C SER A 119 13.58 -9.09 -14.55
N ALA A 120 13.26 -9.11 -13.28
CA ALA A 120 12.07 -9.77 -12.76
C ALA A 120 11.41 -8.85 -11.73
N GLU A 121 10.11 -8.70 -11.84
CA GLU A 121 9.32 -7.84 -10.97
C GLU A 121 8.16 -8.62 -10.35
N TYR A 122 7.85 -8.29 -9.13
CA TYR A 122 6.70 -8.82 -8.41
C TYR A 122 6.02 -7.71 -7.61
N SER A 123 4.71 -7.68 -7.67
CA SER A 123 3.89 -6.80 -6.83
C SER A 123 2.68 -7.58 -6.32
N ARG A 124 2.41 -7.41 -5.03
CA ARG A 124 1.23 -7.96 -4.36
C ARG A 124 0.57 -6.86 -3.55
N ALA A 125 -0.70 -6.61 -3.82
CA ALA A 125 -1.53 -5.69 -3.07
C ALA A 125 -2.67 -6.44 -2.40
N GLU A 126 -2.92 -6.14 -1.14
CA GLU A 126 -4.03 -6.71 -0.37
C GLU A 126 -4.73 -5.59 0.40
N GLY A 127 -6.04 -5.71 0.52
CA GLY A 127 -6.85 -4.75 1.25
C GLY A 127 -8.00 -5.42 1.98
N LEU A 128 -8.35 -4.84 3.10
CA LEU A 128 -9.50 -5.18 3.92
C LEU A 128 -10.21 -3.90 4.32
N GLU A 129 -11.52 -3.89 4.17
CA GLU A 129 -12.40 -2.80 4.56
C GLU A 129 -13.55 -3.36 5.37
N VAL A 130 -13.86 -2.73 6.50
CA VAL A 130 -15.00 -3.08 7.35
C VAL A 130 -15.71 -1.81 7.79
N ARG A 131 -17.04 -1.83 7.68
CA ARG A 131 -17.92 -0.82 8.27
C ARG A 131 -18.74 -1.44 9.37
N ALA A 132 -19.04 -0.65 10.37
CA ALA A 132 -19.81 -1.05 11.51
C ALA A 132 -20.78 0.06 11.89
N TYR A 133 -22.00 -0.31 12.25
CA TYR A 133 -23.05 0.60 12.66
C TYR A 133 -23.49 0.25 14.07
N ASN A 134 -24.04 1.22 14.79
CA ASN A 134 -24.53 1.04 16.15
C ASN A 134 -23.51 0.38 17.06
N CYS A 135 -22.26 0.90 17.01
CA CYS A 135 -21.17 0.38 17.81
C CYS A 135 -21.49 0.49 19.30
N THR A 136 -21.47 -0.65 20.00
CA THR A 136 -21.80 -0.74 21.42
C THR A 136 -20.85 0.06 22.31
N PHE A 137 -19.59 0.18 21.88
CA PHE A 137 -18.54 0.89 22.62
C PHE A 137 -18.00 2.07 21.82
N PRO A 138 -18.63 3.26 21.88
CA PRO A 138 -18.19 4.45 21.14
C PRO A 138 -16.74 4.84 21.40
N THR A 139 -16.24 4.61 22.60
CA THR A 139 -14.85 4.92 22.99
C THR A 139 -13.82 4.02 22.33
N ALA A 140 -14.24 2.86 21.82
CA ALA A 140 -13.36 1.95 21.08
C ALA A 140 -13.17 2.38 19.62
N LEU A 141 -13.92 3.40 19.14
CA LEU A 141 -13.86 3.92 17.77
C LEU A 141 -13.99 2.77 16.75
N TRP A 142 -13.05 2.68 15.80
CA TRP A 142 -13.00 1.62 14.77
C TRP A 142 -12.20 0.38 15.20
N TYR A 143 -11.75 0.30 16.45
CA TYR A 143 -10.96 -0.84 16.94
C TYR A 143 -11.83 -2.03 17.37
N SER A 144 -13.12 -1.83 17.60
CA SER A 144 -14.04 -2.86 18.08
C SER A 144 -15.26 -3.03 17.19
N VAL A 145 -15.04 -3.17 15.89
CA VAL A 145 -16.13 -3.31 14.90
C VAL A 145 -16.94 -4.60 15.07
N GLY A 146 -16.38 -5.64 15.67
CA GLY A 146 -17.09 -6.91 15.91
C GLY A 146 -18.22 -6.83 16.96
N ASN A 147 -18.27 -5.77 17.75
CA ASN A 147 -19.32 -5.51 18.75
C ASN A 147 -20.34 -4.48 18.24
N SER A 148 -20.68 -4.51 17.00
CA SER A 148 -21.60 -3.60 16.33
C SER A 148 -22.73 -4.37 15.67
N ASP A 149 -23.75 -3.64 15.23
CA ASP A 149 -24.83 -4.21 14.43
C ASP A 149 -24.32 -4.44 12.98
N LEU A 150 -23.85 -5.63 12.70
CA LEU A 150 -23.40 -6.04 11.38
C LEU A 150 -24.53 -6.44 10.43
N THR A 151 -25.79 -6.40 10.90
CA THR A 151 -26.96 -6.76 10.08
C THR A 151 -27.41 -5.64 9.16
N MET A 152 -26.96 -4.42 9.40
CA MET A 152 -27.25 -3.28 8.54
C MET A 152 -26.25 -3.26 7.37
N ASP A 153 -26.73 -3.51 6.17
CA ASP A 153 -26.11 -3.33 4.84
C ASP A 153 -24.61 -2.93 4.81
N SER A 154 -23.78 -3.75 5.40
CA SER A 154 -22.41 -3.39 5.66
C SER A 154 -21.47 -4.50 5.28
N PRO A 155 -21.21 -4.67 4.02
CA PRO A 155 -20.20 -5.62 3.65
C PRO A 155 -18.82 -5.13 4.06
N GLY A 156 -18.07 -5.98 4.74
CA GLY A 156 -16.63 -5.98 4.61
C GLY A 156 -16.28 -6.34 3.18
N SER A 157 -15.28 -5.69 2.62
CA SER A 157 -14.68 -6.09 1.36
C SER A 157 -13.21 -6.44 1.55
N SER A 158 -12.75 -7.43 0.81
CA SER A 158 -11.33 -7.77 0.78
C SER A 158 -10.91 -8.03 -0.66
N PHE A 159 -9.69 -7.68 -0.99
CA PHE A 159 -9.10 -8.00 -2.29
C PHE A 159 -7.64 -8.43 -2.13
N SER A 160 -7.18 -9.24 -3.06
CA SER A 160 -5.77 -9.58 -3.24
C SER A 160 -5.46 -9.59 -4.72
N GLU A 161 -4.43 -8.85 -5.11
CA GLU A 161 -3.94 -8.78 -6.48
C GLU A 161 -2.47 -9.10 -6.53
N GLN A 162 -2.05 -9.92 -7.50
CA GLN A 162 -0.64 -10.23 -7.75
C GLN A 162 -0.29 -9.93 -9.20
N LYS A 163 0.84 -9.26 -9.40
CA LYS A 163 1.43 -9.00 -10.72
C LYS A 163 2.84 -9.53 -10.77
N ARG A 164 3.19 -10.17 -11.87
CA ARG A 164 4.55 -10.66 -12.15
C ARG A 164 4.91 -10.28 -13.56
N ALA A 165 6.12 -9.78 -13.73
CA ALA A 165 6.70 -9.49 -15.03
C ALA A 165 8.15 -9.93 -15.07
N SER A 166 8.65 -10.32 -16.25
CA SER A 166 10.06 -10.56 -16.49
C SER A 166 10.40 -10.08 -17.90
N ASP A 167 11.55 -9.50 -18.05
CA ASP A 167 12.06 -8.99 -19.32
C ASP A 167 13.55 -9.36 -19.49
N MET A 168 13.99 -9.43 -20.75
CA MET A 168 15.38 -9.73 -21.12
C MET A 168 15.75 -8.88 -22.33
N ALA A 169 16.85 -8.16 -22.23
CA ALA A 169 17.38 -7.29 -23.26
C ALA A 169 18.92 -7.42 -23.40
#